data_a7af00453c154dd6b707d5a838c97d56
#
_entry.id   a7af00453c154dd6b707d5a838c97d56
#
_cell.length_a   1.000
_cell.length_b   1.000
_cell.length_c   1.000
_cell.angle_alpha   90.00
_cell.angle_beta   90.00
_cell.angle_gamma   90.00
#
_symmetry.space_group_name_H-M   'P 1'
#
loop_
_entity.id
_entity.type
_entity.pdbx_description
1 polymer ?
#
loop_
_entity_poly.entity_id
_entity_poly.type
_entity_poly.pdbx_seq_one_letter_code
_entity_poly.pdbx_strand_id
1 'polypeptide(L)'
;MKKFFCSVLSVVILLLCGSVWATDTVTVVKRMHSNSFWSRGIQEITWTYSSDDGTIAATGAITGITGIIIGAKHEPGGTNTPDAAAGYTVVDAASSGMDVLIGAGANIGASRTIISPVESVNSGFVTVVNETLYLAVASLGAGTNDGVFKLYIWLP
;
A
#
# COMPACT_ATOMS: atom_id res chain seq x y z
N MET A 1 34.23 28.43 34.69
CA MET A 1 34.17 27.06 34.15
C MET A 1 32.80 26.38 34.23
N LYS A 2 31.97 26.57 35.30
CA LYS A 2 30.64 25.90 35.41
C LYS A 2 29.57 26.31 34.39
N LYS A 3 29.63 27.54 33.85
CA LYS A 3 28.62 28.01 32.85
C LYS A 3 28.85 27.48 31.45
N PHE A 4 30.08 27.10 31.10
CA PHE A 4 30.40 26.52 29.79
C PHE A 4 29.94 25.07 29.66
N PHE A 5 29.96 24.31 30.74
CA PHE A 5 29.53 22.91 30.76
C PHE A 5 28.02 22.74 30.55
N CYS A 6 27.22 23.69 31.07
CA CYS A 6 25.76 23.64 30.94
C CYS A 6 25.31 23.91 29.49
N SER A 7 26.04 24.79 28.79
CA SER A 7 25.73 25.15 27.39
C SER A 7 26.05 24.01 26.42
N VAL A 8 27.16 23.30 26.64
CA VAL A 8 27.57 22.16 25.81
C VAL A 8 26.61 20.97 26.01
N LEU A 9 26.16 20.74 27.23
CA LEU A 9 25.21 19.66 27.53
C LEU A 9 23.82 19.91 26.89
N SER A 10 23.38 21.17 26.84
CA SER A 10 22.11 21.53 26.17
C SER A 10 22.18 21.33 24.65
N VAL A 11 23.32 21.62 24.03
CA VAL A 11 23.51 21.41 22.58
C VAL A 11 23.60 19.92 22.25
N VAL A 12 24.23 19.12 23.10
CA VAL A 12 24.31 17.68 22.91
C VAL A 12 22.94 17.01 23.08
N ILE A 13 22.09 17.45 24.01
CA ILE A 13 20.73 16.93 24.18
C ILE A 13 19.84 17.33 23.00
N LEU A 14 20.01 18.53 22.42
CA LEU A 14 19.28 18.92 21.20
C LEU A 14 19.72 18.13 19.95
N LEU A 15 20.98 17.71 19.90
CA LEU A 15 21.50 16.88 18.81
C LEU A 15 21.12 15.40 18.95
N LEU A 16 20.77 14.96 20.17
CA LEU A 16 20.27 13.61 20.46
C LEU A 16 18.74 13.50 20.36
N CYS A 17 18.03 14.63 20.26
CA CYS A 17 16.65 14.64 19.76
C CYS A 17 16.68 14.40 18.26
N GLY A 18 17.25 13.26 17.86
CA GLY A 18 17.19 12.77 16.50
C GLY A 18 15.74 12.81 16.06
N SER A 19 15.46 13.52 14.98
CA SER A 19 14.20 13.42 14.28
C SER A 19 13.90 11.93 14.14
N VAL A 20 12.86 11.48 14.84
CA VAL A 20 12.25 10.19 14.53
C VAL A 20 11.70 10.39 13.12
N TRP A 21 12.46 9.95 12.14
CA TRP A 21 11.99 9.93 10.76
C TRP A 21 10.84 8.95 10.74
N ALA A 22 9.69 9.43 10.28
CA ALA A 22 8.59 8.58 9.91
C ALA A 22 9.12 7.48 9.00
N THR A 23 8.93 6.23 9.37
CA THR A 23 9.41 5.10 8.58
C THR A 23 8.21 4.33 8.05
N ASP A 24 7.88 4.62 6.80
CA ASP A 24 6.94 3.77 6.08
C ASP A 24 7.55 2.38 5.89
N THR A 25 6.79 1.38 6.23
CA THR A 25 7.15 0.00 5.95
C THR A 25 6.10 -0.64 5.06
N VAL A 26 6.54 -1.22 3.95
CA VAL A 26 5.68 -2.03 3.09
C VAL A 26 6.37 -3.35 2.81
N THR A 27 5.73 -4.43 3.17
CA THR A 27 6.15 -5.78 2.79
C THR A 27 5.20 -6.36 1.77
N VAL A 28 5.71 -7.06 0.76
CA VAL A 28 4.89 -7.65 -0.29
C VAL A 28 5.11 -9.15 -0.39
N VAL A 29 4.03 -9.90 -0.54
CA VAL A 29 4.04 -11.35 -0.72
C VAL A 29 3.17 -11.73 -1.90
N LYS A 30 3.69 -12.58 -2.77
CA LYS A 30 2.98 -13.17 -3.91
C LYS A 30 2.64 -14.62 -3.62
N ARG A 31 1.37 -15.00 -3.76
CA ARG A 31 0.90 -16.37 -3.58
C ARG A 31 0.12 -16.82 -4.81
N MET A 32 0.24 -18.10 -5.12
CA MET A 32 -0.55 -18.75 -6.17
C MET A 32 -1.59 -19.65 -5.51
N HIS A 33 -2.84 -19.43 -5.84
CA HIS A 33 -3.94 -20.33 -5.47
C HIS A 33 -4.30 -21.16 -6.70
N SER A 34 -3.78 -22.37 -6.79
CA SER A 34 -4.20 -23.32 -7.82
C SER A 34 -5.26 -24.25 -7.24
N ASN A 35 -6.42 -24.35 -7.88
CA ASN A 35 -7.27 -25.50 -7.65
C ASN A 35 -6.95 -26.58 -8.69
N SER A 36 -6.80 -27.79 -8.26
CA SER A 36 -6.36 -28.93 -9.08
C SER A 36 -7.32 -29.31 -10.22
N PHE A 37 -8.48 -28.66 -10.31
CA PHE A 37 -9.50 -28.99 -11.32
C PHE A 37 -9.43 -28.15 -12.59
N TRP A 38 -8.80 -26.96 -12.53
CA TRP A 38 -8.63 -26.07 -13.67
C TRP A 38 -7.18 -25.58 -13.65
N SER A 39 -6.46 -25.77 -14.71
CA SER A 39 -5.05 -25.32 -14.86
C SER A 39 -4.84 -23.81 -14.78
N ARG A 40 -5.87 -23.08 -14.38
CA ARG A 40 -5.90 -21.62 -14.28
C ARG A 40 -5.89 -21.24 -12.81
N GLY A 41 -4.92 -20.42 -12.42
CA GLY A 41 -4.71 -20.02 -11.03
C GLY A 41 -5.19 -18.62 -10.73
N ILE A 42 -5.47 -18.35 -9.46
CA ILE A 42 -5.57 -16.98 -8.95
C ILE A 42 -4.24 -16.65 -8.29
N GLN A 43 -3.65 -15.55 -8.69
CA GLN A 43 -2.52 -14.95 -8.02
C GLN A 43 -3.02 -13.94 -6.99
N GLU A 44 -2.62 -14.09 -5.75
CA GLU A 44 -2.83 -13.10 -4.69
C GLU A 44 -1.53 -12.36 -4.46
N ILE A 45 -1.58 -11.04 -4.52
CA ILE A 45 -0.50 -10.16 -4.09
C ILE A 45 -0.99 -9.49 -2.81
N THR A 46 -0.21 -9.60 -1.75
CA THR A 46 -0.53 -9.02 -0.45
C THR A 46 0.53 -8.00 -0.07
N TRP A 47 0.13 -6.75 0.13
CA TRP A 47 0.93 -5.71 0.76
C TRP A 47 0.48 -5.54 2.20
N THR A 48 1.43 -5.68 3.13
CA THR A 48 1.24 -5.27 4.53
C THR A 48 1.98 -3.96 4.72
N TYR A 49 1.30 -2.96 5.19
CA TYR A 49 1.84 -1.61 5.30
C TYR A 49 1.69 -1.05 6.72
N SER A 50 2.61 -0.15 7.07
CA SER A 50 2.53 0.73 8.23
C SER A 50 3.14 2.07 7.87
N SER A 51 2.47 3.17 8.25
CA SER A 51 2.93 4.54 8.01
C SER A 51 2.59 5.41 9.21
N ASP A 52 3.44 6.36 9.55
CA ASP A 52 3.24 7.34 10.61
C ASP A 52 3.21 8.79 10.10
N ASP A 53 3.32 9.01 8.79
CA ASP A 53 3.26 10.33 8.16
C ASP A 53 1.96 10.59 7.36
N GLY A 54 1.04 9.64 7.36
CA GLY A 54 -0.28 9.79 6.71
C GLY A 54 -0.32 9.47 5.22
N THR A 55 0.82 9.08 4.61
CA THR A 55 0.89 8.68 3.20
C THR A 55 1.91 7.58 2.98
N ILE A 56 1.70 6.77 1.96
CA ILE A 56 2.70 5.81 1.47
C ILE A 56 2.91 6.10 -0.02
N ALA A 57 4.10 6.56 -0.37
CA ALA A 57 4.50 6.70 -1.76
C ALA A 57 4.51 5.33 -2.45
N ALA A 58 4.38 5.31 -3.78
CA ALA A 58 4.36 4.06 -4.56
C ALA A 58 5.59 3.19 -4.25
N THR A 59 5.37 2.10 -3.53
CA THR A 59 6.41 1.21 -3.01
C THR A 59 5.93 -0.24 -2.95
N GLY A 60 6.73 -1.14 -2.39
CA GLY A 60 6.39 -2.56 -2.33
C GLY A 60 6.32 -3.18 -3.73
N ALA A 61 7.32 -2.90 -4.59
CA ALA A 61 7.36 -3.37 -5.97
C ALA A 61 7.24 -4.89 -6.08
N ILE A 62 6.37 -5.34 -6.98
CA ILE A 62 6.27 -6.74 -7.40
C ILE A 62 6.32 -6.83 -8.91
N THR A 63 7.29 -7.56 -9.44
CA THR A 63 7.60 -7.62 -10.88
C THR A 63 6.99 -8.82 -11.58
N GLY A 64 6.89 -8.74 -12.91
CA GLY A 64 6.49 -9.86 -13.78
C GLY A 64 5.03 -10.27 -13.55
N ILE A 65 4.16 -9.30 -13.34
CA ILE A 65 2.74 -9.54 -13.13
C ILE A 65 2.02 -9.56 -14.48
N THR A 66 1.32 -10.66 -14.72
CA THR A 66 0.51 -10.83 -15.94
C THR A 66 -0.82 -11.49 -15.55
N GLY A 67 -1.91 -10.99 -16.10
CA GLY A 67 -3.24 -11.56 -15.88
C GLY A 67 -4.35 -10.50 -15.89
N ILE A 68 -5.52 -10.91 -15.45
CA ILE A 68 -6.70 -10.06 -15.35
C ILE A 68 -6.96 -9.75 -13.89
N ILE A 69 -7.03 -8.48 -13.54
CA ILE A 69 -7.38 -8.04 -12.18
C ILE A 69 -8.87 -8.30 -11.95
N ILE A 70 -9.18 -9.19 -11.03
CA ILE A 70 -10.56 -9.60 -10.73
C ILE A 70 -11.10 -9.00 -9.43
N GLY A 71 -10.24 -8.42 -8.62
CA GLY A 71 -10.66 -7.77 -7.39
C GLY A 71 -9.51 -7.37 -6.51
N ALA A 72 -9.83 -6.57 -5.50
CA ALA A 72 -8.92 -6.27 -4.41
C ALA A 72 -9.66 -6.29 -3.08
N LYS A 73 -8.92 -6.33 -1.98
CA LYS A 73 -9.45 -6.32 -0.63
C LYS A 73 -8.56 -5.48 0.27
N HIS A 74 -9.18 -4.61 1.04
CA HIS A 74 -8.54 -3.90 2.11
C HIS A 74 -8.99 -4.44 3.48
N GLU A 75 -8.03 -4.61 4.39
CA GLU A 75 -8.23 -4.97 5.78
C GLU A 75 -7.46 -3.96 6.64
N PRO A 76 -8.14 -3.01 7.29
CA PRO A 76 -7.48 -2.05 8.18
C PRO A 76 -6.88 -2.75 9.39
N GLY A 77 -5.83 -2.18 9.96
CA GLY A 77 -5.26 -2.63 11.22
C GLY A 77 -6.25 -2.56 12.38
N GLY A 78 -6.10 -3.45 13.34
CA GLY A 78 -7.05 -3.55 14.45
C GLY A 78 -6.93 -2.42 15.47
N THR A 79 -5.74 -1.86 15.65
CA THR A 79 -5.47 -0.81 16.64
C THR A 79 -5.24 0.54 15.98
N ASN A 80 -4.59 0.54 14.83
CA ASN A 80 -4.16 1.73 14.09
C ASN A 80 -4.92 1.80 12.76
N THR A 81 -6.20 2.08 12.84
CA THR A 81 -7.09 2.08 11.68
C THR A 81 -6.86 3.36 10.84
N PRO A 82 -6.63 3.24 9.54
CA PRO A 82 -6.55 4.38 8.64
C PRO A 82 -7.81 5.25 8.66
N ASP A 83 -7.66 6.53 8.30
CA ASP A 83 -8.79 7.45 8.16
C ASP A 83 -9.78 6.93 7.10
N ALA A 84 -11.07 7.24 7.28
CA ALA A 84 -12.12 6.89 6.33
C ALA A 84 -11.88 7.46 4.93
N ALA A 85 -11.16 8.58 4.83
CA ALA A 85 -10.78 9.20 3.56
C ALA A 85 -9.55 8.55 2.90
N ALA A 86 -8.90 7.56 3.54
CA ALA A 86 -7.73 6.91 2.96
C ALA A 86 -8.08 6.24 1.63
N GLY A 87 -7.27 6.54 0.62
CA GLY A 87 -7.40 6.00 -0.72
C GLY A 87 -6.20 5.13 -1.09
N TYR A 88 -6.47 4.00 -1.71
CA TYR A 88 -5.49 3.02 -2.14
C TYR A 88 -5.43 2.98 -3.66
N THR A 89 -4.23 3.07 -4.21
CA THR A 89 -3.97 2.88 -5.63
C THR A 89 -2.94 1.79 -5.83
N VAL A 90 -3.11 0.99 -6.85
CA VAL A 90 -2.07 0.07 -7.32
C VAL A 90 -1.62 0.58 -8.66
N VAL A 91 -0.36 1.00 -8.75
CA VAL A 91 0.18 1.65 -9.96
C VAL A 91 1.23 0.79 -10.64
N ASP A 92 1.31 0.90 -11.96
CA ASP A 92 2.25 0.17 -12.81
C ASP A 92 3.64 0.82 -12.91
N ALA A 93 3.83 1.99 -12.29
CA ALA A 93 5.12 2.65 -12.19
C ALA A 93 5.23 3.43 -10.87
N ALA A 94 6.44 3.52 -10.31
CA ALA A 94 6.70 4.23 -9.06
C ALA A 94 6.48 5.75 -9.16
N SER A 95 6.50 6.31 -10.36
CA SER A 95 6.24 7.72 -10.62
C SER A 95 5.31 7.84 -11.81
N SER A 96 4.19 8.51 -11.62
CA SER A 96 3.18 8.77 -12.66
C SER A 96 2.58 7.50 -13.30
N GLY A 97 2.58 6.39 -12.58
CA GLY A 97 1.97 5.14 -13.03
C GLY A 97 0.46 5.24 -13.12
N MET A 98 -0.13 4.40 -13.98
CA MET A 98 -1.58 4.26 -14.10
C MET A 98 -2.12 3.45 -12.91
N ASP A 99 -3.20 3.93 -12.29
CA ASP A 99 -3.91 3.16 -11.26
C ASP A 99 -4.70 2.02 -11.90
N VAL A 100 -4.26 0.79 -11.65
CA VAL A 100 -4.92 -0.42 -12.16
C VAL A 100 -6.22 -0.75 -11.42
N LEU A 101 -6.54 -0.05 -10.33
CA LEU A 101 -7.85 -0.13 -9.65
C LEU A 101 -8.87 0.85 -10.24
N ILE A 102 -8.44 1.75 -11.14
CA ILE A 102 -9.29 2.75 -11.80
C ILE A 102 -10.10 3.59 -10.79
N GLY A 103 -9.44 4.02 -9.70
CA GLY A 103 -10.07 4.82 -8.63
C GLY A 103 -11.00 4.04 -7.69
N ALA A 104 -11.19 2.74 -7.88
CA ALA A 104 -12.07 1.93 -7.02
C ALA A 104 -11.57 1.79 -5.57
N GLY A 105 -10.29 2.12 -5.31
CA GLY A 105 -9.69 2.13 -3.98
C GLY A 105 -9.88 3.43 -3.20
N ALA A 106 -10.65 4.40 -3.69
CA ALA A 106 -10.82 5.69 -3.03
C ALA A 106 -11.74 5.61 -1.79
N ASN A 107 -11.36 6.30 -0.71
CA ASN A 107 -12.17 6.48 0.51
C ASN A 107 -12.63 5.15 1.18
N ILE A 108 -11.72 4.21 1.32
CA ILE A 108 -12.03 2.88 1.90
C ILE A 108 -11.27 2.56 3.19
N GLY A 109 -10.47 3.51 3.71
CA GLY A 109 -9.47 3.25 4.75
C GLY A 109 -9.99 2.70 6.06
N ALA A 110 -11.11 3.20 6.58
CA ALA A 110 -11.61 2.82 7.90
C ALA A 110 -12.33 1.46 7.93
N SER A 111 -12.58 0.84 6.79
CA SER A 111 -13.42 -0.35 6.72
C SER A 111 -12.77 -1.48 5.94
N ARG A 112 -13.08 -2.71 6.36
CA ARG A 112 -12.79 -3.88 5.54
C ARG A 112 -13.63 -3.82 4.27
N THR A 113 -13.00 -3.68 3.12
CA THR A 113 -13.68 -3.43 1.84
C THR A 113 -13.21 -4.41 0.78
N ILE A 114 -14.16 -4.91 0.00
CA ILE A 114 -13.90 -5.67 -1.23
C ILE A 114 -14.12 -4.73 -2.41
N ILE A 115 -13.15 -4.69 -3.30
CA ILE A 115 -13.08 -3.80 -4.45
C ILE A 115 -13.19 -4.64 -5.71
N SER A 116 -14.02 -4.22 -6.63
CA SER A 116 -14.11 -4.81 -7.98
C SER A 116 -13.76 -3.73 -9.01
N PRO A 117 -12.49 -3.63 -9.42
CA PRO A 117 -12.11 -2.68 -10.44
C PRO A 117 -12.69 -3.12 -11.79
N VAL A 118 -13.51 -2.25 -12.37
CA VAL A 118 -14.13 -2.45 -13.68
C VAL A 118 -13.96 -1.17 -14.47
N GLU A 119 -13.46 -1.26 -15.69
CA GLU A 119 -13.42 -0.11 -16.60
C GLU A 119 -14.83 0.43 -16.85
N SER A 120 -15.07 1.69 -16.46
CA SER A 120 -16.38 2.32 -16.57
C SER A 120 -16.86 2.52 -18.02
N VAL A 121 -15.93 2.58 -18.96
CA VAL A 121 -16.20 2.86 -20.39
C VAL A 121 -16.58 1.60 -21.16
N ASN A 122 -15.99 0.46 -20.82
CA ASN A 122 -16.16 -0.79 -21.59
C ASN A 122 -16.67 -1.97 -20.76
N SER A 123 -16.99 -1.79 -19.49
CA SER A 123 -17.41 -2.85 -18.54
C SER A 123 -16.43 -4.05 -18.52
N GLY A 124 -15.17 -3.81 -18.86
CA GLY A 124 -14.11 -4.82 -18.92
C GLY A 124 -13.26 -4.85 -17.64
N PHE A 125 -12.59 -5.96 -17.44
CA PHE A 125 -11.58 -6.08 -16.38
C PHE A 125 -10.25 -5.51 -16.85
N VAL A 126 -9.47 -4.97 -15.91
CA VAL A 126 -8.12 -4.48 -16.20
C VAL A 126 -7.17 -5.66 -16.44
N THR A 127 -6.46 -5.61 -17.56
CA THR A 127 -5.44 -6.60 -17.90
C THR A 127 -4.07 -5.99 -17.73
N VAL A 128 -3.16 -6.72 -17.08
CA VAL A 128 -1.74 -6.37 -16.91
C VAL A 128 -0.86 -7.40 -17.61
N VAL A 129 0.21 -6.96 -18.26
CA VAL A 129 1.11 -7.83 -19.01
C VAL A 129 2.56 -7.52 -18.68
N ASN A 130 3.19 -8.39 -17.91
CA ASN A 130 4.59 -8.27 -17.46
C ASN A 130 4.89 -6.95 -16.75
N GLU A 131 3.92 -6.47 -15.97
CA GLU A 131 4.03 -5.21 -15.26
C GLU A 131 4.77 -5.36 -13.92
N THR A 132 5.25 -4.23 -13.41
CA THR A 132 5.69 -4.08 -12.04
C THR A 132 4.66 -3.25 -11.31
N LEU A 133 4.04 -3.84 -10.28
CA LEU A 133 2.98 -3.17 -9.53
C LEU A 133 3.51 -2.66 -8.18
N TYR A 134 3.02 -1.49 -7.78
CA TYR A 134 3.35 -0.81 -6.54
C TYR A 134 2.06 -0.45 -5.80
N LEU A 135 2.09 -0.49 -4.47
CA LEU A 135 1.02 0.08 -3.65
C LEU A 135 1.36 1.53 -3.31
N ALA A 136 0.39 2.42 -3.46
CA ALA A 136 0.42 3.77 -2.92
C ALA A 136 -0.84 4.02 -2.09
N VAL A 137 -0.69 4.75 -0.98
CA VAL A 137 -1.81 5.08 -0.09
C VAL A 137 -1.76 6.56 0.24
N ALA A 138 -2.90 7.22 0.14
CA ALA A 138 -3.04 8.63 0.47
C ALA A 138 -4.06 8.83 1.59
N SER A 139 -3.89 9.91 2.36
CA SER A 139 -4.85 10.33 3.39
C SER A 139 -5.09 9.29 4.49
N LEU A 140 -4.03 8.60 4.93
CA LEU A 140 -4.11 7.63 6.02
C LEU A 140 -4.55 8.24 7.36
N GLY A 141 -4.36 9.55 7.53
CA GLY A 141 -4.62 10.25 8.79
C GLY A 141 -3.34 10.49 9.59
N ALA A 142 -3.48 11.13 10.74
CA ALA A 142 -2.37 11.42 11.62
C ALA A 142 -2.03 10.22 12.52
N GLY A 143 -0.75 10.05 12.83
CA GLY A 143 -0.24 8.96 13.66
C GLY A 143 0.00 7.67 12.88
N THR A 144 0.44 6.64 13.60
CA THR A 144 0.72 5.35 12.99
C THR A 144 -0.56 4.67 12.49
N ASN A 145 -0.58 4.31 11.23
CA ASN A 145 -1.69 3.60 10.59
C ASN A 145 -1.16 2.34 9.93
N ASP A 146 -1.87 1.24 10.06
CA ASP A 146 -1.47 -0.04 9.49
C ASP A 146 -2.62 -0.78 8.82
N GLY A 147 -2.28 -1.76 8.01
CA GLY A 147 -3.27 -2.60 7.36
C GLY A 147 -2.69 -3.55 6.32
N VAL A 148 -3.60 -4.24 5.68
CA VAL A 148 -3.29 -5.20 4.62
C VAL A 148 -4.12 -4.87 3.39
N PHE A 149 -3.46 -4.75 2.26
CA PHE A 149 -4.10 -4.61 0.96
C PHE A 149 -3.78 -5.83 0.09
N LYS A 150 -4.81 -6.43 -0.51
CA LYS A 150 -4.68 -7.62 -1.35
C LYS A 150 -5.23 -7.36 -2.73
N LEU A 151 -4.50 -7.82 -3.75
CA LEU A 151 -4.92 -7.79 -5.14
C LEU A 151 -5.05 -9.24 -5.66
N TYR A 152 -6.15 -9.51 -6.35
CA TYR A 152 -6.44 -10.81 -6.92
C TYR A 152 -6.38 -10.73 -8.44
N ILE A 153 -5.58 -11.60 -9.04
CA ILE A 153 -5.33 -11.63 -10.48
C ILE A 153 -5.64 -13.03 -10.98
N TRP A 154 -6.51 -13.10 -11.95
CA TRP A 154 -6.79 -14.34 -12.66
C TRP A 154 -5.78 -14.54 -13.78
N LEU A 155 -5.21 -15.73 -13.84
CA LEU A 155 -4.30 -16.15 -14.90
C LEU A 155 -5.11 -16.94 -15.94
N PRO A 156 -5.29 -16.42 -17.14
CA PRO A 156 -6.08 -17.06 -18.20
C PRO A 156 -5.42 -18.32 -18.77
#